data_1ef9ee59dfe1e6f66cc33c95330710e4
#
_entry.id   1ef9ee59dfe1e6f66cc33c95330710e4
#
_cell.length_a   1.000
_cell.length_b   1.000
_cell.length_c   1.000
_cell.angle_alpha   90.00
_cell.angle_beta   90.00
_cell.angle_gamma   90.00
#
_symmetry.space_group_name_H-M   'P 1'
#
loop_
_entity.id
_entity.type
_entity.pdbx_description
1 polymer ?
#
loop_
_entity_poly.entity_id
_entity_poly.type
_entity_poly.pdbx_seq_one_letter_code
_entity_poly.pdbx_strand_id
1 'polypeptide(L)'
;MRIEPANDGAADGAAANFARYRAEIDELLQKYIPEGRPVALLQFPYDGNVGNHMMWVATTDYLKERGIPVGYAAHANNFRSEDMRRAIGDGPILFLGGVTISRLWPHHASNKRAVAEEFPNNPIISLPSTVLFVDDADRKEASDMFGKHGHCILM
;
A
#
# COMPACT_ATOMS: atom_id res chain seq x y z
N MET A 1 29.75 -35.64 8.77
CA MET A 1 28.73 -34.74 9.34
C MET A 1 27.45 -34.96 8.53
N ARG A 2 26.46 -35.69 9.06
CA ARG A 2 25.18 -35.90 8.40
C ARG A 2 24.31 -34.68 8.72
N ILE A 3 23.88 -33.95 7.71
CA ILE A 3 22.87 -32.93 7.85
C ILE A 3 21.52 -33.67 7.86
N GLU A 4 20.85 -33.68 9.00
CA GLU A 4 19.48 -34.21 9.06
C GLU A 4 18.55 -33.34 8.18
N PRO A 5 17.61 -33.95 7.44
CA PRO A 5 16.66 -33.20 6.65
C PRO A 5 15.80 -32.30 7.56
N ALA A 6 15.56 -31.08 7.12
CA ALA A 6 14.71 -30.13 7.81
C ALA A 6 13.31 -30.74 8.05
N ASN A 7 12.76 -30.46 9.20
CA ASN A 7 11.45 -30.94 9.65
C ASN A 7 10.34 -30.52 8.67
N ASP A 8 9.85 -31.43 7.85
CA ASP A 8 8.83 -31.22 6.82
C ASP A 8 7.54 -30.62 7.40
N GLY A 9 7.22 -30.90 8.66
CA GLY A 9 6.03 -30.32 9.33
C GLY A 9 6.09 -28.80 9.57
N ALA A 10 7.28 -28.21 9.65
CA ALA A 10 7.42 -26.76 9.79
C ALA A 10 7.18 -26.03 8.45
N ALA A 11 7.57 -26.65 7.34
CA ALA A 11 7.35 -26.12 5.99
C ALA A 11 5.85 -26.14 5.63
N ASP A 12 5.15 -27.22 5.95
CA ASP A 12 3.69 -27.33 5.73
C ASP A 12 2.91 -26.30 6.56
N GLY A 13 3.30 -26.06 7.81
CA GLY A 13 2.71 -25.04 8.67
C GLY A 13 2.92 -23.61 8.13
N ALA A 14 4.10 -23.32 7.59
CA ALA A 14 4.40 -22.02 6.98
C ALA A 14 3.57 -21.81 5.72
N ALA A 15 3.48 -22.78 4.82
CA ALA A 15 2.68 -22.70 3.60
C ALA A 15 1.19 -22.47 3.90
N ALA A 16 0.63 -23.18 4.89
CA ALA A 16 -0.75 -23.01 5.32
C ALA A 16 -1.00 -21.60 5.89
N ASN A 17 -0.07 -21.05 6.66
CA ASN A 17 -0.16 -19.69 7.18
C ASN A 17 -0.11 -18.65 6.06
N PHE A 18 0.76 -18.79 5.08
CA PHE A 18 0.81 -17.90 3.92
C PHE A 18 -0.49 -17.94 3.11
N ALA A 19 -1.05 -19.12 2.86
CA ALA A 19 -2.31 -19.26 2.15
C ALA A 19 -3.46 -18.57 2.90
N ARG A 20 -3.50 -18.68 4.23
CA ARG A 20 -4.50 -18.01 5.07
C ARG A 20 -4.35 -16.49 5.00
N TYR A 21 -3.13 -15.94 5.21
CA TYR A 21 -2.91 -14.49 5.13
C TYR A 21 -3.23 -13.94 3.75
N ARG A 22 -2.89 -14.68 2.70
CA ARG A 22 -3.25 -14.29 1.33
C ARG A 22 -4.77 -14.20 1.17
N ALA A 23 -5.52 -15.19 1.66
CA ALA A 23 -6.98 -15.19 1.58
C ALA A 23 -7.60 -14.02 2.37
N GLU A 24 -7.08 -13.71 3.56
CA GLU A 24 -7.52 -12.56 4.36
C GLU A 24 -7.28 -11.23 3.65
N ILE A 25 -6.10 -11.06 3.03
CA ILE A 25 -5.76 -9.87 2.22
C ILE A 25 -6.68 -9.78 1.00
N ASP A 26 -6.90 -10.88 0.31
CA ASP A 26 -7.79 -10.94 -0.85
C ASP A 26 -9.21 -10.51 -0.48
N GLU A 27 -9.77 -11.06 0.58
CA GLU A 27 -11.12 -10.72 1.06
C GLU A 27 -11.22 -9.23 1.41
N LEU A 28 -10.18 -8.67 2.02
CA LEU A 28 -10.14 -7.28 2.41
C LEU A 28 -10.06 -6.36 1.19
N LEU A 29 -9.17 -6.65 0.25
CA LEU A 29 -8.96 -5.83 -0.94
C LEU A 29 -10.15 -5.88 -1.91
N GLN A 30 -10.80 -7.03 -2.07
CA GLN A 30 -11.99 -7.16 -2.91
C GLN A 30 -13.14 -6.22 -2.52
N LYS A 31 -13.25 -5.86 -1.25
CA LYS A 31 -14.26 -4.89 -0.79
C LYS A 31 -14.05 -3.48 -1.34
N TYR A 32 -12.80 -3.13 -1.63
CA TYR A 32 -12.40 -1.76 -1.93
C TYR A 32 -11.83 -1.57 -3.33
N ILE A 33 -11.46 -2.67 -4.00
CA ILE A 33 -10.95 -2.64 -5.36
C ILE A 33 -11.94 -3.39 -6.25
N PRO A 34 -12.87 -2.69 -6.92
CA PRO A 34 -13.79 -3.31 -7.88
C PRO A 34 -13.03 -3.92 -9.06
N GLU A 35 -13.49 -5.08 -9.52
CA GLU A 35 -12.91 -5.74 -10.69
C GLU A 35 -12.89 -4.82 -11.92
N GLY A 36 -11.79 -4.89 -12.66
CA GLY A 36 -11.62 -4.14 -13.92
C GLY A 36 -11.40 -2.63 -13.77
N ARG A 37 -11.46 -2.09 -12.54
CA ARG A 37 -11.15 -0.68 -12.32
C ARG A 37 -9.65 -0.45 -12.17
N PRO A 38 -9.09 0.54 -12.89
CA PRO A 38 -7.69 0.89 -12.72
C PRO A 38 -7.44 1.49 -11.33
N VAL A 39 -6.31 1.11 -10.73
CA VAL A 39 -5.84 1.67 -9.47
C VAL A 39 -4.65 2.59 -9.68
N ALA A 40 -4.46 3.56 -8.77
CA ALA A 40 -3.19 4.23 -8.63
C ALA A 40 -2.34 3.47 -7.62
N LEU A 41 -1.07 3.21 -7.94
CA LEU A 41 -0.09 2.65 -7.02
C LEU A 41 0.99 3.69 -6.75
N LEU A 42 0.99 4.23 -5.55
CA LEU A 42 1.85 5.32 -5.14
C LEU A 42 3.02 4.85 -4.27
N GLN A 43 4.01 5.70 -4.16
CA GLN A 43 5.26 5.47 -3.43
C GLN A 43 6.17 4.43 -4.12
N PHE A 44 6.23 4.51 -5.47
CA PHE A 44 7.24 3.77 -6.23
C PHE A 44 8.62 3.98 -5.58
N PRO A 45 9.36 2.91 -5.27
CA PRO A 45 10.69 3.03 -4.69
C PRO A 45 11.69 3.53 -5.74
N TYR A 46 12.33 4.64 -5.43
CA TYR A 46 13.38 5.24 -6.28
C TYR A 46 14.76 5.25 -5.60
N ASP A 47 14.82 4.68 -4.41
CA ASP A 47 16.03 4.54 -3.61
C ASP A 47 16.70 3.17 -3.80
N GLY A 48 17.85 2.95 -3.18
CA GLY A 48 18.59 1.68 -3.23
C GLY A 48 18.07 0.62 -2.24
N ASN A 49 16.93 0.82 -1.61
CA ASN A 49 16.40 -0.14 -0.64
C ASN A 49 15.72 -1.33 -1.33
N VAL A 50 16.41 -2.46 -1.37
CA VAL A 50 15.94 -3.70 -2.00
C VAL A 50 14.59 -4.15 -1.42
N GLY A 51 14.35 -3.97 -0.11
CA GLY A 51 13.09 -4.34 0.53
C GLY A 51 11.90 -3.57 -0.07
N ASN A 52 12.07 -2.28 -0.35
CA ASN A 52 11.03 -1.47 -0.99
C ASN A 52 10.75 -1.96 -2.43
N HIS A 53 11.79 -2.31 -3.18
CA HIS A 53 11.64 -2.87 -4.53
C HIS A 53 10.95 -4.24 -4.50
N MET A 54 11.26 -5.10 -3.53
CA MET A 54 10.58 -6.40 -3.37
C MET A 54 9.09 -6.21 -3.08
N MET A 55 8.72 -5.26 -2.21
CA MET A 55 7.31 -4.94 -1.95
C MET A 55 6.60 -4.43 -3.20
N TRP A 56 7.28 -3.59 -4.00
CA TRP A 56 6.72 -3.12 -5.27
C TRP A 56 6.43 -4.26 -6.23
N VAL A 57 7.41 -5.14 -6.46
CA VAL A 57 7.25 -6.31 -7.33
C VAL A 57 6.12 -7.20 -6.84
N ALA A 58 6.12 -7.56 -5.56
CA ALA A 58 5.06 -8.40 -4.98
C ALA A 58 3.66 -7.78 -5.14
N THR A 59 3.54 -6.45 -4.93
CA THR A 59 2.26 -5.74 -5.09
C THR A 59 1.82 -5.72 -6.56
N THR A 60 2.72 -5.43 -7.48
CA THR A 60 2.38 -5.40 -8.92
C THR A 60 2.05 -6.77 -9.46
N ASP A 61 2.74 -7.82 -9.03
CA ASP A 61 2.44 -9.20 -9.39
C ASP A 61 1.07 -9.63 -8.85
N TYR A 62 0.77 -9.30 -7.60
CA TYR A 62 -0.55 -9.54 -7.00
C TYR A 62 -1.66 -8.87 -7.78
N LEU A 63 -1.54 -7.57 -8.11
CA LEU A 63 -2.54 -6.84 -8.89
C LEU A 63 -2.73 -7.45 -10.28
N LYS A 64 -1.63 -7.83 -10.93
CA LYS A 64 -1.64 -8.50 -12.24
C LYS A 64 -2.35 -9.85 -12.19
N GLU A 65 -2.07 -10.69 -11.20
CA GLU A 65 -2.73 -11.99 -11.00
C GLU A 65 -4.24 -11.85 -10.79
N ARG A 66 -4.68 -10.72 -10.21
CA ARG A 66 -6.09 -10.38 -10.00
C ARG A 66 -6.75 -9.66 -11.16
N GLY A 67 -6.04 -9.42 -12.25
CA GLY A 67 -6.56 -8.65 -13.39
C GLY A 67 -6.86 -7.19 -13.07
N ILE A 68 -6.22 -6.63 -12.03
CA ILE A 68 -6.40 -5.23 -11.61
C ILE A 68 -5.36 -4.37 -12.33
N PRO A 69 -5.76 -3.50 -13.27
CA PRO A 69 -4.82 -2.68 -14.01
C PRO A 69 -4.26 -1.54 -13.12
N VAL A 70 -2.95 -1.33 -13.17
CA VAL A 70 -2.32 -0.14 -12.60
C VAL A 70 -2.40 0.98 -13.64
N GLY A 71 -3.34 1.89 -13.48
CA GLY A 71 -3.55 3.03 -14.38
C GLY A 71 -2.56 4.17 -14.15
N TYR A 72 -2.08 4.32 -12.94
CA TYR A 72 -1.12 5.36 -12.56
C TYR A 72 -0.13 4.84 -11.53
N ALA A 73 1.15 5.18 -11.69
CA ALA A 73 2.20 4.86 -10.74
C ALA A 73 3.14 6.05 -10.55
N ALA A 74 3.49 6.36 -9.30
CA ALA A 74 4.39 7.47 -9.00
C ALA A 74 5.15 7.26 -7.68
N HIS A 75 6.35 7.83 -7.61
CA HIS A 75 7.03 8.08 -6.33
C HIS A 75 6.60 9.45 -5.75
N ALA A 76 6.91 9.69 -4.48
CA ALA A 76 6.45 10.89 -3.78
C ALA A 76 6.84 12.22 -4.46
N ASN A 77 7.97 12.26 -5.17
CA ASN A 77 8.50 13.49 -5.76
C ASN A 77 8.03 13.76 -7.21
N ASN A 78 7.42 12.76 -7.88
CA ASN A 78 6.91 12.94 -9.25
C ASN A 78 5.39 12.75 -9.38
N PHE A 79 4.71 12.71 -8.25
CA PHE A 79 3.25 12.67 -8.20
C PHE A 79 2.63 13.89 -8.89
N ARG A 80 1.65 13.64 -9.74
CA ARG A 80 0.84 14.66 -10.43
C ARG A 80 -0.63 14.29 -10.32
N SER A 81 -1.39 15.08 -9.58
CA SER A 81 -2.81 14.81 -9.29
C SER A 81 -3.68 14.78 -10.54
N GLU A 82 -3.43 15.68 -11.51
CA GLU A 82 -4.20 15.73 -12.76
C GLU A 82 -4.01 14.46 -13.60
N ASP A 83 -2.77 13.96 -13.71
CA ASP A 83 -2.48 12.75 -14.47
C ASP A 83 -3.11 11.54 -13.78
N MET A 84 -3.01 11.46 -12.45
CA MET A 84 -3.66 10.40 -11.69
C MET A 84 -5.18 10.45 -11.87
N ARG A 85 -5.81 11.62 -11.70
CA ARG A 85 -7.27 11.78 -11.88
C ARG A 85 -7.73 11.35 -13.26
N ARG A 86 -6.96 11.67 -14.30
CA ARG A 86 -7.26 11.24 -15.67
C ARG A 86 -7.14 9.74 -15.86
N ALA A 87 -6.16 9.12 -15.19
CA ALA A 87 -5.86 7.70 -15.35
C ALA A 87 -6.80 6.77 -14.59
N ILE A 88 -7.23 7.15 -13.37
CA ILE A 88 -8.05 6.28 -12.52
C ILE A 88 -9.47 6.78 -12.25
N GLY A 89 -9.77 8.07 -12.53
CA GLY A 89 -11.06 8.68 -12.19
C GLY A 89 -11.39 8.55 -10.70
N ASP A 90 -12.46 7.86 -10.38
CA ASP A 90 -12.90 7.52 -9.02
C ASP A 90 -12.35 6.17 -8.52
N GLY A 91 -11.38 5.60 -9.21
CA GLY A 91 -10.73 4.34 -8.85
C GLY A 91 -9.91 4.42 -7.55
N PRO A 92 -9.57 3.25 -6.96
CA PRO A 92 -8.83 3.20 -5.71
C PRO A 92 -7.39 3.70 -5.84
N ILE A 93 -6.88 4.24 -4.73
CA ILE A 93 -5.50 4.72 -4.58
C ILE A 93 -4.81 3.85 -3.53
N LEU A 94 -3.78 3.14 -3.94
CA LEU A 94 -2.97 2.28 -3.08
C LEU A 94 -1.65 2.97 -2.75
N PHE A 95 -1.34 3.10 -1.47
CA PHE A 95 0.00 3.41 -1.02
C PHE A 95 0.79 2.12 -0.78
N LEU A 96 1.95 2.01 -1.41
CA LEU A 96 2.87 0.90 -1.14
C LEU A 96 3.18 0.81 0.36
N GLY A 97 3.24 -0.40 0.88
CA GLY A 97 3.58 -0.67 2.28
C GLY A 97 5.00 -0.25 2.67
N GLY A 98 5.33 -0.44 3.94
CA GLY A 98 6.67 -0.22 4.49
C GLY A 98 6.98 1.22 4.91
N VAL A 99 6.40 2.23 4.29
CA VAL A 99 6.63 3.64 4.62
C VAL A 99 5.69 4.11 5.72
N THR A 100 6.24 4.69 6.78
CA THR A 100 5.43 5.19 7.90
C THR A 100 4.53 6.36 7.51
N ILE A 101 3.42 6.48 8.24
CA ILE A 101 2.49 7.59 8.16
C ILE A 101 2.95 8.65 9.17
N SER A 102 4.08 9.30 8.92
CA SER A 102 4.57 10.31 9.85
C SER A 102 5.49 11.33 9.17
N ARG A 103 5.76 12.43 9.89
CA ARG A 103 6.73 13.46 9.47
C ARG A 103 8.17 12.96 9.44
N LEU A 104 8.46 11.76 9.93
CA LEU A 104 9.79 11.17 9.87
C LEU A 104 10.31 11.09 8.42
N TRP A 105 9.41 10.91 7.45
CA TRP A 105 9.68 11.01 6.02
C TRP A 105 8.82 12.12 5.40
N PRO A 106 9.26 13.39 5.43
CA PRO A 106 8.44 14.54 5.06
C PRO A 106 7.85 14.48 3.65
N HIS A 107 8.61 13.97 2.67
CA HIS A 107 8.14 13.86 1.28
C HIS A 107 7.00 12.83 1.14
N HIS A 108 7.08 11.72 1.85
CA HIS A 108 6.01 10.72 1.86
C HIS A 108 4.78 11.24 2.61
N ALA A 109 4.97 11.93 3.72
CA ALA A 109 3.87 12.51 4.49
C ALA A 109 3.13 13.58 3.70
N SER A 110 3.84 14.51 3.04
CA SER A 110 3.24 15.55 2.21
C SER A 110 2.49 14.97 0.99
N ASN A 111 3.04 13.94 0.36
CA ASN A 111 2.36 13.26 -0.74
C ASN A 111 1.05 12.59 -0.28
N LYS A 112 1.06 11.88 0.85
CA LYS A 112 -0.15 11.26 1.41
C LYS A 112 -1.20 12.30 1.75
N ARG A 113 -0.79 13.45 2.30
CA ARG A 113 -1.68 14.57 2.60
C ARG A 113 -2.32 15.12 1.34
N ALA A 114 -1.52 15.46 0.32
CA ALA A 114 -2.02 15.97 -0.95
C ALA A 114 -3.04 15.02 -1.58
N VAL A 115 -2.77 13.72 -1.55
CA VAL A 115 -3.72 12.72 -2.05
C VAL A 115 -5.01 12.70 -1.24
N ALA A 116 -4.95 12.72 0.09
CA ALA A 116 -6.15 12.72 0.92
C ALA A 116 -7.02 13.98 0.72
N GLU A 117 -6.38 15.14 0.50
CA GLU A 117 -7.07 16.41 0.27
C GLU A 117 -7.68 16.52 -1.14
N GLU A 118 -6.94 16.06 -2.15
CA GLU A 118 -7.33 16.22 -3.55
C GLU A 118 -8.25 15.12 -4.08
N PHE A 119 -8.30 13.97 -3.38
CA PHE A 119 -9.09 12.80 -3.77
C PHE A 119 -10.05 12.34 -2.66
N PRO A 120 -10.95 13.23 -2.18
CA PRO A 120 -11.78 12.96 -1.00
C PRO A 120 -12.79 11.81 -1.21
N ASN A 121 -13.11 11.49 -2.45
CA ASN A 121 -14.11 10.46 -2.80
C ASN A 121 -13.50 9.14 -3.27
N ASN A 122 -12.18 9.10 -3.51
CA ASN A 122 -11.51 7.88 -3.93
C ASN A 122 -11.22 7.00 -2.71
N PRO A 123 -11.41 5.67 -2.77
CA PRO A 123 -10.91 4.77 -1.74
C PRO A 123 -9.38 4.89 -1.64
N ILE A 124 -8.87 5.19 -0.45
CA ILE A 124 -7.43 5.20 -0.17
C ILE A 124 -7.08 3.99 0.68
N ILE A 125 -6.18 3.17 0.20
CA ILE A 125 -5.74 1.94 0.86
C ILE A 125 -4.26 2.07 1.13
N SER A 126 -3.87 2.15 2.40
CA SER A 126 -2.46 2.00 2.79
C SER A 126 -2.18 0.54 3.03
N LEU A 127 -1.35 -0.06 2.16
CA LEU A 127 -0.88 -1.43 2.35
C LEU A 127 -0.05 -1.53 3.65
N PRO A 128 0.19 -2.74 4.20
CA PRO A 128 0.81 -2.91 5.51
C PRO A 128 2.04 -2.04 5.69
N SER A 129 1.98 -1.15 6.68
CA SER A 129 2.98 -0.10 6.91
C SER A 129 3.36 -0.02 8.38
N THR A 130 4.60 0.36 8.64
CA THR A 130 5.00 0.73 10.00
C THR A 130 4.35 2.05 10.39
N VAL A 131 3.74 2.09 11.57
CA VAL A 131 3.20 3.30 12.17
C VAL A 131 4.16 3.77 13.26
N LEU A 132 4.83 4.87 13.03
CA LEU A 132 5.76 5.49 13.97
C LEU A 132 5.61 7.01 13.89
N PHE A 133 5.25 7.63 14.99
CA PHE A 133 5.12 9.08 15.10
C PHE A 133 6.31 9.69 15.82
N VAL A 134 6.72 10.87 15.39
CA VAL A 134 7.83 11.61 15.99
C VAL A 134 7.41 12.19 17.36
N ASP A 135 6.15 12.63 17.45
CA ASP A 135 5.55 13.22 18.64
C ASP A 135 4.00 13.15 18.59
N ASP A 136 3.34 13.61 19.63
CA ASP A 136 1.87 13.65 19.70
C ASP A 136 1.23 14.57 18.65
N ALA A 137 1.93 15.62 18.25
CA ALA A 137 1.42 16.52 17.20
C ALA A 137 1.41 15.83 15.83
N ASP A 138 2.46 15.05 15.52
CA ASP A 138 2.54 14.21 14.33
C ASP A 138 1.42 13.15 14.29
N ARG A 139 1.20 12.49 15.44
CA ARG A 139 0.10 11.52 15.59
C ARG A 139 -1.27 12.17 15.37
N LYS A 140 -1.47 13.34 15.96
CA LYS A 140 -2.73 14.08 15.82
C LYS A 140 -2.96 14.52 14.38
N GLU A 141 -1.93 15.02 13.71
CA GLU A 141 -2.00 15.45 12.31
C GLU A 141 -2.38 14.29 11.38
N ALA A 142 -1.74 13.12 11.55
CA ALA A 142 -2.09 11.92 10.80
C ALA A 142 -3.53 11.45 11.08
N SER A 143 -3.95 11.47 12.33
CA SER A 143 -5.32 11.12 12.73
C SER A 143 -6.35 12.07 12.11
N ASP A 144 -6.10 13.38 12.15
CA ASP A 144 -6.99 14.39 11.58
C ASP A 144 -7.09 14.25 10.04
N MET A 145 -5.98 13.93 9.39
CA MET A 145 -5.93 13.75 7.94
C MET A 145 -6.74 12.52 7.49
N PHE A 146 -6.44 11.35 8.05
CA PHE A 146 -7.10 10.12 7.66
C PHE A 146 -8.49 9.96 8.28
N GLY A 147 -8.71 10.47 9.48
CA GLY A 147 -10.02 10.41 10.15
C GLY A 147 -11.10 11.25 9.48
N LYS A 148 -10.73 12.28 8.72
CA LYS A 148 -11.66 13.09 7.91
C LYS A 148 -11.97 12.47 6.55
N HIS A 149 -11.12 11.55 6.10
CA HIS A 149 -11.28 10.90 4.81
C HIS A 149 -12.16 9.66 4.97
N GLY A 150 -13.42 9.75 4.55
CA GLY A 150 -14.43 8.70 4.76
C GLY A 150 -14.14 7.35 4.11
N HIS A 151 -13.08 7.25 3.30
CA HIS A 151 -12.74 6.05 2.52
C HIS A 151 -11.28 5.62 2.71
N CYS A 152 -10.63 6.01 3.80
CA CYS A 152 -9.25 5.62 4.07
C CYS A 152 -9.19 4.32 4.90
N ILE A 153 -8.40 3.36 4.44
CA ILE A 153 -8.19 2.07 5.07
C ILE A 153 -6.71 1.89 5.32
N LEU A 154 -6.36 1.60 6.56
CA LEU A 154 -5.01 1.23 6.96
C LEU A 154 -4.95 -0.28 7.18
N MET A 155 -4.00 -0.94 6.56
CA MET A 155 -3.75 -2.37 6.68
C MET A 155 -2.50 -2.66 7.51
#